data_bd9944265c49e4e2c06133417ca2ccde
#
_entry.id   bd9944265c49e4e2c06133417ca2ccde
#
_cell.length_a   1.000
_cell.length_b   1.000
_cell.length_c   1.000
_cell.angle_alpha   90.00
_cell.angle_beta   90.00
_cell.angle_gamma   90.00
#
_symmetry.space_group_name_H-M   'P 1'
#
loop_
_entity.id
_entity.type
_entity.pdbx_description
1 polymer ?
#
loop_
_entity_poly.entity_id
_entity_poly.type
_entity_poly.pdbx_seq_one_letter_code
_entity_poly.pdbx_strand_id
1 'polypeptide(L)'
;MADPEFQRQALAHLDALYNFAMYLSKRPSDADDLVQETYLRAFRFSHRFQPGTHLRAWLFQILRNTFLTFYRVLEREAPIAEDGVPEWDVPMFHHAPDNDGITMESHTDLERAMRRLPEEFRTVLLLAEVEGLPLEEVARVMACPVGTVKSRIFRAKERLRGLLRDYETK
;
A
#
# COMPACT_ATOMS: atom_id res chain seq x y z
N MET A 1 12.03 -11.53 22.55
CA MET A 1 11.22 -10.29 22.70
C MET A 1 12.02 -9.14 22.10
N ALA A 2 11.38 -8.27 21.36
CA ALA A 2 12.07 -7.13 20.76
C ALA A 2 12.57 -6.16 21.84
N ASP A 3 13.75 -5.58 21.61
CA ASP A 3 14.32 -4.57 22.49
C ASP A 3 13.36 -3.39 22.66
N PRO A 4 13.17 -2.82 23.87
CA PRO A 4 12.31 -1.67 24.11
C PRO A 4 12.63 -0.46 23.25
N GLU A 5 13.89 -0.22 22.95
CA GLU A 5 14.31 0.86 22.06
C GLU A 5 13.84 0.62 20.62
N PHE A 6 13.97 -0.60 20.12
CA PHE A 6 13.46 -1.00 18.82
C PHE A 6 11.93 -0.83 18.75
N GLN A 7 11.22 -1.26 19.81
CA GLN A 7 9.75 -1.10 19.86
C GLN A 7 9.34 0.38 19.78
N ARG A 8 10.02 1.24 20.54
CA ARG A 8 9.77 2.68 20.53
C ARG A 8 9.98 3.29 19.14
N GLN A 9 11.10 2.95 18.51
CA GLN A 9 11.42 3.42 17.14
C GLN A 9 10.41 2.92 16.11
N ALA A 10 10.02 1.66 16.20
CA ALA A 10 9.03 1.08 15.30
C ALA A 10 7.65 1.73 15.47
N LEU A 11 7.20 1.97 16.70
CA LEU A 11 5.91 2.60 17.00
C LEU A 11 5.84 4.07 16.56
N ALA A 12 6.97 4.76 16.43
CA ALA A 12 7.03 6.11 15.88
C ALA A 12 6.51 6.19 14.41
N HIS A 13 6.45 5.06 13.72
CA HIS A 13 5.95 4.97 12.33
C HIS A 13 4.49 4.53 12.23
N LEU A 14 3.75 4.49 13.34
CA LEU A 14 2.37 3.98 13.38
C LEU A 14 1.45 4.68 12.38
N ASP A 15 1.45 6.01 12.37
CA ASP A 15 0.58 6.79 11.49
C ASP A 15 0.88 6.54 10.02
N ALA A 16 2.16 6.48 9.65
CA ALA A 16 2.57 6.18 8.28
C ALA A 16 2.14 4.76 7.85
N LEU A 17 2.31 3.77 8.72
CA LEU A 17 1.87 2.41 8.46
C LEU A 17 0.34 2.32 8.34
N TYR A 18 -0.39 3.00 9.22
CA TYR A 18 -1.85 3.01 9.15
C TYR A 18 -2.36 3.64 7.85
N ASN A 19 -1.81 4.78 7.45
CA ASN A 19 -2.17 5.43 6.20
C ASN A 19 -1.89 4.52 5.00
N PHE A 20 -0.75 3.86 4.98
CA PHE A 20 -0.42 2.91 3.91
C PHE A 20 -1.34 1.69 3.93
N ALA A 21 -1.65 1.14 5.10
CA ALA A 21 -2.61 0.05 5.25
C ALA A 21 -4.01 0.44 4.75
N MET A 22 -4.46 1.67 5.01
CA MET A 22 -5.72 2.21 4.49
C MET A 22 -5.72 2.28 2.96
N TYR A 23 -4.60 2.68 2.36
CA TYR A 23 -4.47 2.67 0.90
C TYR A 23 -4.56 1.28 0.30
N LEU A 24 -3.99 0.29 0.95
CA LEU A 24 -4.01 -1.09 0.47
C LEU A 24 -5.36 -1.75 0.68
N SER A 25 -5.92 -1.67 1.89
CA SER A 25 -7.13 -2.41 2.29
C SER A 25 -8.43 -1.66 1.99
N LYS A 26 -8.40 -0.34 1.94
CA LYS A 26 -9.55 0.56 1.76
C LYS A 26 -10.63 0.48 2.85
N ARG A 27 -10.43 -0.33 3.89
CA ARG A 27 -11.35 -0.49 5.03
C ARG A 27 -10.61 -0.25 6.33
N PRO A 28 -11.14 0.60 7.24
CA PRO A 28 -10.49 0.86 8.53
C PRO A 28 -10.23 -0.39 9.36
N SER A 29 -11.20 -1.33 9.41
CA SER A 29 -11.04 -2.59 10.16
C SER A 29 -9.90 -3.44 9.63
N ASP A 30 -9.78 -3.55 8.30
CA ASP A 30 -8.72 -4.33 7.66
C ASP A 30 -7.36 -3.63 7.81
N ALA A 31 -7.33 -2.30 7.78
CA ALA A 31 -6.13 -1.52 8.03
C ALA A 31 -5.63 -1.70 9.47
N ASP A 32 -6.53 -1.69 10.45
CA ASP A 32 -6.19 -1.97 11.85
C ASP A 32 -5.57 -3.36 12.00
N ASP A 33 -6.18 -4.38 11.41
CA ASP A 33 -5.70 -5.76 11.46
C ASP A 33 -4.33 -5.90 10.77
N LEU A 34 -4.14 -5.24 9.63
CA LEU A 34 -2.85 -5.23 8.92
C LEU A 34 -1.74 -4.58 9.74
N VAL A 35 -2.02 -3.46 10.37
CA VAL A 35 -1.05 -2.76 11.21
C VAL A 35 -0.69 -3.60 12.42
N GLN A 36 -1.68 -4.18 13.11
CA GLN A 36 -1.43 -5.06 14.25
C GLN A 36 -0.57 -6.27 13.86
N GLU A 37 -0.91 -6.97 12.80
CA GLU A 37 -0.14 -8.12 12.31
C GLU A 37 1.27 -7.70 11.87
N THR A 38 1.41 -6.52 11.28
CA THR A 38 2.73 -5.97 10.91
C THR A 38 3.62 -5.81 12.13
N TYR A 39 3.10 -5.20 13.20
CA TYR A 39 3.87 -5.03 14.44
C TYR A 39 4.16 -6.36 15.15
N LEU A 40 3.21 -7.27 15.20
CA LEU A 40 3.46 -8.61 15.76
C LEU A 40 4.61 -9.30 15.03
N ARG A 41 4.62 -9.25 13.70
CA ARG A 41 5.72 -9.79 12.89
C ARG A 41 7.03 -9.03 13.08
N ALA A 42 6.97 -7.70 13.08
CA ALA A 42 8.16 -6.87 13.28
C ALA A 42 8.84 -7.16 14.62
N PHE A 43 8.08 -7.27 15.70
CA PHE A 43 8.63 -7.56 17.01
C PHE A 43 9.12 -9.00 17.13
N ARG A 44 8.40 -9.95 16.56
CA ARG A 44 8.80 -11.36 16.53
C ARG A 44 10.09 -11.58 15.76
N PHE A 45 10.27 -10.88 14.65
CA PHE A 45 11.43 -11.02 13.77
C PHE A 45 12.41 -9.84 13.84
N SER A 46 12.39 -9.08 14.94
CA SER A 46 13.26 -7.91 15.16
C SER A 46 14.75 -8.24 15.00
N HIS A 47 15.16 -9.47 15.34
CA HIS A 47 16.53 -9.96 15.15
C HIS A 47 16.99 -10.01 13.68
N ARG A 48 16.06 -9.96 12.72
CA ARG A 48 16.36 -9.90 11.29
C ARG A 48 16.56 -8.48 10.78
N PHE A 49 16.16 -7.49 11.55
CA PHE A 49 16.41 -6.11 11.21
C PHE A 49 17.87 -5.76 11.43
N GLN A 50 18.51 -5.16 10.42
CA GLN A 50 19.89 -4.71 10.50
C GLN A 50 19.94 -3.28 11.03
N PRO A 51 20.53 -3.01 12.22
CA PRO A 51 20.70 -1.66 12.72
C PRO A 51 21.46 -0.77 11.70
N GLY A 52 21.05 0.48 11.57
CA GLY A 52 21.61 1.42 10.61
C GLY A 52 20.98 1.37 9.22
N THR A 53 20.03 0.47 8.96
CA THR A 53 19.21 0.44 7.75
C THR A 53 17.87 1.15 7.97
N HIS A 54 17.08 1.30 6.90
CA HIS A 54 15.79 1.99 6.96
C HIS A 54 14.71 1.16 7.66
N LEU A 55 14.50 1.40 8.96
CA LEU A 55 13.45 0.74 9.75
C LEU A 55 12.05 0.94 9.15
N ARG A 56 11.72 2.15 8.74
CA ARG A 56 10.43 2.47 8.13
C ARG A 56 10.17 1.68 6.85
N ALA A 57 11.16 1.58 5.98
CA ALA A 57 11.06 0.77 4.76
C ALA A 57 10.87 -0.72 5.07
N TRP A 58 11.59 -1.23 6.07
CA TRP A 58 11.44 -2.61 6.52
C TRP A 58 10.03 -2.90 7.06
N LEU A 59 9.45 -1.96 7.81
CA LEU A 59 8.07 -2.07 8.29
C LEU A 59 7.06 -2.04 7.13
N PHE A 60 7.23 -1.17 6.15
CA PHE A 60 6.39 -1.15 4.94
C PHE A 60 6.49 -2.46 4.16
N GLN A 61 7.66 -3.04 4.07
CA GLN A 61 7.86 -4.34 3.43
C GLN A 61 7.09 -5.45 4.14
N ILE A 62 7.13 -5.49 5.48
CA ILE A 62 6.36 -6.45 6.28
C ILE A 62 4.86 -6.23 6.03
N LEU A 63 4.39 -4.98 6.08
CA LEU A 63 2.98 -4.66 5.89
C LEU A 63 2.48 -5.09 4.51
N ARG A 64 3.21 -4.74 3.46
CA ARG A 64 2.85 -5.14 2.10
C ARG A 64 2.85 -6.65 1.91
N ASN A 65 3.86 -7.34 2.43
CA ASN A 65 3.93 -8.80 2.37
C ASN A 65 2.77 -9.46 3.14
N THR A 66 2.39 -8.91 4.27
CA THR A 66 1.23 -9.35 5.06
C THR A 66 -0.05 -9.17 4.27
N PHE A 67 -0.25 -8.01 3.68
CA PHE A 67 -1.39 -7.72 2.82
C PHE A 67 -1.48 -8.70 1.64
N LEU A 68 -0.40 -8.91 0.92
CA LEU A 68 -0.37 -9.84 -0.20
C LEU A 68 -0.65 -11.29 0.24
N THR A 69 -0.23 -11.67 1.44
CA THR A 69 -0.52 -12.99 1.99
C THR A 69 -2.01 -13.15 2.27
N PHE A 70 -2.66 -12.16 2.88
CA PHE A 70 -4.11 -12.17 3.11
C PHE A 70 -4.89 -12.20 1.80
N TYR A 71 -4.47 -11.43 0.81
CA TYR A 71 -5.08 -11.44 -0.51
C TYR A 71 -5.01 -12.81 -1.18
N ARG A 72 -3.85 -13.47 -1.15
CA ARG A 72 -3.69 -14.82 -1.71
C ARG A 72 -4.56 -15.86 -1.01
N VAL A 73 -4.79 -15.71 0.27
CA VAL A 73 -5.71 -16.60 1.01
C VAL A 73 -7.14 -16.37 0.55
N LEU A 74 -7.57 -15.12 0.46
CA LEU A 74 -8.89 -14.77 -0.06
C LEU A 74 -9.10 -15.23 -1.51
N GLU A 75 -8.07 -15.12 -2.35
CA GLU A 75 -8.07 -15.62 -3.72
C GLU A 75 -8.35 -17.13 -3.81
N ARG A 76 -7.76 -17.91 -2.92
CA ARG A 76 -7.97 -19.36 -2.89
C ARG A 76 -9.35 -19.76 -2.42
N GLU A 77 -9.99 -18.91 -1.62
CA GLU A 77 -11.33 -19.11 -1.08
C GLU A 77 -12.43 -18.47 -1.93
N ALA A 78 -12.05 -17.62 -2.91
CA ALA A 78 -12.99 -16.97 -3.79
C ALA A 78 -13.56 -17.98 -4.82
N PRO A 79 -14.87 -17.96 -5.08
CA PRO A 79 -15.46 -18.76 -6.14
C PRO A 79 -14.86 -18.37 -7.50
N ILE A 80 -14.54 -19.36 -8.32
CA ILE A 80 -14.08 -19.16 -9.69
C ILE A 80 -15.29 -18.78 -10.53
N ALA A 81 -15.25 -17.62 -11.17
CA ALA A 81 -16.26 -17.24 -12.14
C ALA A 81 -16.27 -18.21 -13.35
N GLU A 82 -17.38 -18.33 -14.04
CA GLU A 82 -17.58 -19.30 -15.14
C GLU A 82 -16.56 -19.17 -16.28
N ASP A 83 -15.92 -18.01 -16.40
CA ASP A 83 -14.86 -17.71 -17.39
C ASP A 83 -13.43 -18.03 -16.90
N GLY A 84 -13.30 -18.63 -15.71
CA GLY A 84 -12.01 -19.02 -15.13
C GLY A 84 -11.18 -17.86 -14.57
N VAL A 85 -11.75 -16.66 -14.56
CA VAL A 85 -11.16 -15.50 -13.88
C VAL A 85 -11.75 -15.45 -12.45
N PRO A 86 -10.94 -15.37 -11.40
CA PRO A 86 -11.47 -15.20 -10.05
C PRO A 86 -12.38 -13.96 -9.99
N GLU A 87 -13.56 -14.10 -9.39
CA GLU A 87 -14.58 -13.04 -9.32
C GLU A 87 -14.08 -11.74 -8.65
N TRP A 88 -12.96 -11.82 -7.94
CA TRP A 88 -12.28 -10.67 -7.34
C TRP A 88 -11.26 -10.00 -8.29
N ASP A 89 -10.89 -10.63 -9.43
CA ASP A 89 -10.09 -10.01 -10.50
C ASP A 89 -10.92 -9.04 -11.37
N VAL A 90 -12.23 -9.12 -11.24
CA VAL A 90 -13.11 -7.99 -11.48
C VAL A 90 -12.73 -6.93 -10.45
N PRO A 91 -12.18 -5.81 -10.86
CA PRO A 91 -11.30 -5.01 -10.03
C PRO A 91 -12.00 -4.53 -8.76
N MET A 92 -11.76 -5.21 -7.64
CA MET A 92 -12.00 -4.60 -6.32
C MET A 92 -11.28 -3.24 -6.21
N PHE A 93 -10.31 -2.99 -7.10
CA PHE A 93 -9.61 -1.72 -7.22
C PHE A 93 -10.27 -0.76 -8.23
N HIS A 94 -11.25 -1.19 -9.02
CA HIS A 94 -12.05 -0.33 -9.90
C HIS A 94 -13.46 -0.05 -9.36
N HIS A 95 -13.90 -0.80 -8.37
CA HIS A 95 -15.10 -0.53 -7.61
C HIS A 95 -14.73 -0.41 -6.13
N ALA A 96 -14.17 0.76 -5.77
CA ALA A 96 -14.68 1.30 -4.54
C ALA A 96 -16.18 1.53 -4.82
N PRO A 97 -17.10 0.84 -4.19
CA PRO A 97 -18.47 1.33 -4.21
C PRO A 97 -18.40 2.76 -3.69
N ASP A 98 -19.01 3.70 -4.40
CA ASP A 98 -19.19 5.08 -3.98
C ASP A 98 -19.99 5.16 -2.67
N ASN A 99 -19.91 4.15 -1.82
CA ASN A 99 -20.85 3.99 -0.74
C ASN A 99 -20.25 3.35 0.51
N ASP A 100 -19.17 3.87 1.01
CA ASP A 100 -18.87 3.67 2.41
C ASP A 100 -18.93 5.01 3.11
N GLY A 101 -20.07 5.34 3.73
CA GLY A 101 -20.43 6.30 4.76
C GLY A 101 -19.38 7.22 5.41
N ILE A 102 -18.23 7.34 4.79
CA ILE A 102 -17.29 8.40 5.05
C ILE A 102 -17.74 9.55 4.13
N THR A 103 -18.35 10.53 4.73
CA THR A 103 -18.74 11.78 4.07
C THR A 103 -17.68 12.23 3.09
N MET A 104 -18.00 12.08 1.81
CA MET A 104 -17.13 12.30 0.66
C MET A 104 -16.89 13.79 0.36
N GLU A 105 -17.07 14.67 1.34
CA GLU A 105 -17.09 16.11 1.08
C GLU A 105 -15.72 16.77 0.96
N SER A 106 -14.60 16.04 1.13
CA SER A 106 -13.28 16.67 1.02
C SER A 106 -12.20 15.86 0.30
N HIS A 107 -12.59 14.95 -0.58
CA HIS A 107 -11.57 14.32 -1.43
C HIS A 107 -11.16 15.28 -2.54
N THR A 108 -9.89 15.66 -2.53
CA THR A 108 -9.29 16.47 -3.60
C THR A 108 -9.30 15.69 -4.92
N ASP A 109 -9.24 16.40 -6.03
CA ASP A 109 -9.14 15.78 -7.37
C ASP A 109 -7.92 14.87 -7.46
N LEU A 110 -6.84 15.22 -6.75
CA LEU A 110 -5.64 14.39 -6.64
C LEU A 110 -5.94 13.03 -5.99
N GLU A 111 -6.67 13.01 -4.88
CA GLU A 111 -7.03 11.76 -4.21
C GLU A 111 -7.91 10.87 -5.10
N ARG A 112 -8.87 11.46 -5.78
CA ARG A 112 -9.71 10.75 -6.76
C ARG A 112 -8.89 10.18 -7.91
N ALA A 113 -7.96 10.97 -8.46
CA ALA A 113 -7.06 10.53 -9.52
C ALA A 113 -6.13 9.41 -9.02
N MET A 114 -5.58 9.53 -7.83
CA MET A 114 -4.74 8.49 -7.21
C MET A 114 -5.50 7.16 -7.06
N ARG A 115 -6.76 7.20 -6.67
CA ARG A 115 -7.59 5.99 -6.55
C ARG A 115 -7.82 5.26 -7.88
N ARG A 116 -7.79 6.00 -8.99
CA ARG A 116 -7.93 5.45 -10.35
C ARG A 116 -6.65 4.84 -10.92
N LEU A 117 -5.51 5.06 -10.26
CA LEU A 117 -4.27 4.42 -10.66
C LEU A 117 -4.29 2.92 -10.31
N PRO A 118 -3.69 2.06 -11.15
CA PRO A 118 -3.39 0.68 -10.77
C PRO A 118 -2.61 0.64 -9.44
N GLU A 119 -2.83 -0.42 -8.64
CA GLU A 119 -2.24 -0.55 -7.30
C GLU A 119 -0.72 -0.35 -7.33
N GLU A 120 -0.02 -1.02 -8.23
CA GLU A 120 1.43 -0.94 -8.33
C GLU A 120 1.95 0.47 -8.64
N PHE A 121 1.22 1.28 -9.41
CA PHE A 121 1.59 2.67 -9.71
C PHE A 121 1.30 3.59 -8.53
N ARG A 122 0.17 3.40 -7.88
CA ARG A 122 -0.20 4.14 -6.68
C ARG A 122 0.78 3.87 -5.55
N THR A 123 1.13 2.61 -5.33
CA THR A 123 2.04 2.21 -4.25
C THR A 123 3.44 2.80 -4.44
N VAL A 124 4.01 2.78 -5.64
CA VAL A 124 5.33 3.39 -5.86
C VAL A 124 5.32 4.90 -5.65
N LEU A 125 4.24 5.59 -6.05
CA LEU A 125 4.10 7.03 -5.79
C LEU A 125 3.99 7.33 -4.30
N LEU A 126 3.19 6.57 -3.56
CA LEU A 126 3.05 6.73 -2.11
C LEU A 126 4.38 6.54 -1.40
N LEU A 127 5.09 5.47 -1.71
CA LEU A 127 6.36 5.17 -1.05
C LEU A 127 7.45 6.18 -1.40
N ALA A 128 7.56 6.58 -2.66
CA ALA A 128 8.61 7.48 -3.11
C ALA A 128 8.31 8.96 -2.83
N GLU A 129 7.11 9.42 -3.15
CA GLU A 129 6.78 10.85 -3.13
C GLU A 129 6.11 11.30 -1.82
N VAL A 130 5.27 10.47 -1.22
CA VAL A 130 4.59 10.81 0.03
C VAL A 130 5.44 10.42 1.23
N GLU A 131 5.92 9.18 1.24
CA GLU A 131 6.74 8.65 2.35
C GLU A 131 8.22 9.02 2.21
N GLY A 132 8.66 9.48 1.05
CA GLY A 132 10.01 9.95 0.81
C GLY A 132 11.09 8.86 0.91
N LEU A 133 10.73 7.59 0.65
CA LEU A 133 11.72 6.52 0.67
C LEU A 133 12.70 6.63 -0.51
N PRO A 134 13.98 6.33 -0.29
CA PRO A 134 14.93 6.15 -1.40
C PRO A 134 14.43 5.08 -2.38
N LEU A 135 14.74 5.23 -3.67
CA LEU A 135 14.26 4.29 -4.70
C LEU A 135 14.71 2.86 -4.47
N GLU A 136 15.88 2.66 -3.89
CA GLU A 136 16.40 1.34 -3.51
C GLU A 136 15.52 0.69 -2.43
N GLU A 137 15.02 1.47 -1.49
CA GLU A 137 14.11 0.99 -0.45
C GLU A 137 12.72 0.72 -1.00
N VAL A 138 12.22 1.57 -1.90
CA VAL A 138 10.97 1.31 -2.63
C VAL A 138 11.07 -0.01 -3.41
N ALA A 139 12.19 -0.25 -4.08
CA ALA A 139 12.44 -1.50 -4.80
C ALA A 139 12.38 -2.72 -3.87
N ARG A 140 12.92 -2.63 -2.66
CA ARG A 140 12.82 -3.70 -1.66
C ARG A 140 11.39 -3.93 -1.22
N VAL A 141 10.63 -2.87 -0.92
CA VAL A 141 9.21 -2.98 -0.53
C VAL A 141 8.39 -3.61 -1.63
N MET A 142 8.63 -3.20 -2.88
CA MET A 142 7.91 -3.69 -4.06
C MET A 142 8.41 -5.03 -4.58
N ALA A 143 9.53 -5.54 -4.06
CA ALA A 143 10.19 -6.77 -4.53
C ALA A 143 10.47 -6.75 -6.05
N CYS A 144 10.99 -5.63 -6.54
CA CYS A 144 11.32 -5.45 -7.96
C CYS A 144 12.64 -4.67 -8.13
N PRO A 145 13.26 -4.70 -9.32
CA PRO A 145 14.45 -3.93 -9.59
C PRO A 145 14.20 -2.41 -9.51
N VAL A 146 15.23 -1.62 -9.15
CA VAL A 146 15.16 -0.15 -9.09
C VAL A 146 14.75 0.45 -10.44
N GLY A 147 15.22 -0.11 -11.56
CA GLY A 147 14.81 0.31 -12.89
C GLY A 147 13.30 0.19 -13.12
N THR A 148 12.68 -0.86 -12.59
CA THR A 148 11.22 -1.06 -12.62
C THR A 148 10.51 -0.01 -11.77
N VAL A 149 11.04 0.32 -10.59
CA VAL A 149 10.50 1.41 -9.76
C VAL A 149 10.50 2.72 -10.53
N LYS A 150 11.62 3.08 -11.15
CA LYS A 150 11.75 4.32 -11.95
C LYS A 150 10.73 4.38 -13.09
N SER A 151 10.58 3.30 -13.85
CA SER A 151 9.61 3.25 -14.95
C SER A 151 8.17 3.29 -14.47
N ARG A 152 7.85 2.64 -13.35
CA ARG A 152 6.52 2.71 -12.74
C ARG A 152 6.19 4.11 -12.24
N ILE A 153 7.12 4.79 -11.57
CA ILE A 153 6.94 6.18 -11.14
C ILE A 153 6.67 7.08 -12.34
N PHE A 154 7.46 6.96 -13.40
CA PHE A 154 7.27 7.76 -14.61
C PHE A 154 5.88 7.55 -15.21
N ARG A 155 5.47 6.30 -15.43
CA ARG A 155 4.16 5.96 -15.97
C ARG A 155 3.02 6.37 -15.04
N ALA A 156 3.20 6.23 -13.74
CA ALA A 156 2.23 6.65 -12.74
C ALA A 156 1.99 8.16 -12.80
N LYS A 157 3.06 8.95 -12.88
CA LYS A 157 2.97 10.42 -13.02
C LYS A 157 2.30 10.83 -14.33
N GLU A 158 2.60 10.16 -15.44
CA GLU A 158 1.94 10.44 -16.72
C GLU A 158 0.43 10.18 -16.66
N ARG A 159 0.03 9.02 -16.12
CA ARG A 159 -1.39 8.69 -15.96
C ARG A 159 -2.09 9.65 -15.01
N LEU A 160 -1.43 10.03 -13.92
CA LEU A 160 -1.97 10.98 -12.96
C LEU A 160 -2.22 12.35 -13.60
N ARG A 161 -1.28 12.84 -14.39
CA ARG A 161 -1.47 14.10 -15.15
C ARG A 161 -2.65 14.02 -16.11
N GLY A 162 -2.81 12.91 -16.81
CA GLY A 162 -3.96 12.69 -17.70
C GLY A 162 -5.28 12.73 -16.93
N LEU A 163 -5.35 12.03 -15.81
CA LEU A 163 -6.54 12.00 -14.95
C LEU A 163 -6.87 13.38 -14.37
N LEU A 164 -5.87 14.16 -13.96
CA LEU A 164 -6.08 15.51 -13.41
C LEU A 164 -6.58 16.49 -14.45
N ARG A 165 -6.13 16.39 -15.71
CA ARG A 165 -6.68 17.21 -16.82
C ARG A 165 -8.16 16.96 -17.05
N ASP A 166 -8.61 15.73 -16.90
CA ASP A 166 -10.02 15.37 -17.05
C ASP A 166 -10.90 16.03 -15.97
N TYR A 167 -10.34 16.35 -14.80
CA TYR A 167 -11.06 17.09 -13.75
C TYR A 167 -11.07 18.61 -13.98
N GLU A 168 -10.06 19.16 -14.62
CA GLU A 168 -9.99 20.60 -14.94
C GLU A 168 -10.98 21.00 -16.04
N THR A 169 -11.41 20.06 -16.88
CA THR A 169 -12.31 20.30 -18.02
C THR A 169 -13.79 20.15 -17.67
N LYS A 170 -14.13 19.88 -16.43
CA LYS A 170 -15.51 19.79 -15.93
C LYS A 170 -15.86 20.95 -15.02
#